data_a34cf6839c85da9bc2e135550463fbc2
#
_entry.id   a34cf6839c85da9bc2e135550463fbc2
#
_cell.length_a   1.000
_cell.length_b   1.000
_cell.length_c   1.000
_cell.angle_alpha   90.00
_cell.angle_beta   90.00
_cell.angle_gamma   90.00
#
_symmetry.space_group_name_H-M   'P 1'
#
loop_
_entity.id
_entity.type
_entity.pdbx_description
1 polymer ?
#
loop_
_entity_poly.entity_id
_entity_poly.type
_entity_poly.pdbx_seq_one_letter_code
_entity_poly.pdbx_strand_id
1 'polypeptide(L)'
;ISFFSRKVLNPFITRTNNRLDDIIYYSLESPVKFAIMLLGIWIAIHRLVSPDSFVKVIDNAYKILIILDITWIFARLSSSLLQIYWGRQSDGQNNKMMPIIRRTILVIVWIIGLVMALSNIGVNIGALLGTLGIGGIAFALAAQDTVKNVFGAFTILTDKPFNIGDTIRVDNIEGTVIDVGVRSTKIMDYNKRIITFPNYKVTDASIINISSEPMRRVVLKLGLTYNTTSEKMKEALNILKAIPKRIENVSSKPSDTTAVFTEYTDSALNIMYIYFIEKQGDILMVTSNVNMEILDSFNKAGIDFAFPTRTIYVEKDELADLAKEKK
;
A
#
# COMPACT_ATOMS: atom_id res chain seq x y z
N ILE A 1 -51.38 2.28 -21.47
CA ILE A 1 -49.91 2.17 -21.28
C ILE A 1 -49.60 1.50 -19.94
N SER A 2 -50.13 1.97 -18.79
CA SER A 2 -49.89 1.35 -17.47
C SER A 2 -50.35 -0.12 -17.35
N PHE A 3 -51.45 -0.47 -18.02
CA PHE A 3 -51.99 -1.85 -18.05
C PHE A 3 -51.09 -2.79 -18.88
N PHE A 4 -50.54 -2.33 -19.99
CA PHE A 4 -49.69 -3.11 -20.87
C PHE A 4 -48.29 -3.30 -20.27
N SER A 5 -47.70 -2.27 -19.65
CA SER A 5 -46.43 -2.40 -18.92
C SER A 5 -46.48 -3.37 -17.74
N ARG A 6 -47.58 -3.39 -16.99
CA ARG A 6 -47.77 -4.34 -15.91
C ARG A 6 -47.94 -5.78 -16.45
N LYS A 7 -48.63 -5.99 -17.60
CA LYS A 7 -48.85 -7.31 -18.17
C LYS A 7 -47.60 -7.92 -18.80
N VAL A 8 -46.68 -7.11 -19.31
CA VAL A 8 -45.43 -7.58 -19.92
C VAL A 8 -44.31 -7.77 -18.86
N LEU A 9 -44.29 -6.91 -17.85
CA LEU A 9 -43.18 -6.90 -16.85
C LEU A 9 -43.53 -7.75 -15.60
N ASN A 10 -44.82 -7.91 -15.21
CA ASN A 10 -45.22 -8.71 -14.05
C ASN A 10 -44.77 -10.16 -14.08
N PRO A 11 -44.80 -10.93 -15.20
CA PRO A 11 -44.39 -12.33 -15.17
C PRO A 11 -42.90 -12.56 -14.90
N PHE A 12 -42.07 -11.52 -15.08
CA PHE A 12 -40.64 -11.58 -14.75
C PHE A 12 -40.37 -11.32 -13.27
N ILE A 13 -41.26 -10.65 -12.54
CA ILE A 13 -41.09 -10.22 -11.15
C ILE A 13 -41.55 -11.28 -10.14
N THR A 14 -42.61 -12.03 -10.48
CA THR A 14 -43.23 -12.96 -9.53
C THR A 14 -42.43 -14.24 -9.29
N ARG A 15 -41.30 -14.46 -9.94
CA ARG A 15 -40.47 -15.67 -9.85
C ARG A 15 -39.29 -15.62 -8.91
N THR A 16 -38.87 -14.46 -8.47
CA THR A 16 -37.62 -14.34 -7.66
C THR A 16 -37.80 -13.39 -6.48
N ASN A 17 -37.47 -13.91 -5.29
CA ASN A 17 -37.53 -13.16 -4.02
C ASN A 17 -36.27 -12.26 -3.82
N ASN A 18 -35.79 -11.65 -4.90
CA ASN A 18 -34.51 -10.90 -4.92
C ASN A 18 -34.75 -9.39 -5.07
N ARG A 19 -34.20 -8.59 -4.16
CA ARG A 19 -34.25 -7.11 -4.22
C ARG A 19 -33.71 -6.53 -5.55
N LEU A 20 -32.94 -7.31 -6.30
CA LEU A 20 -32.42 -6.92 -7.62
C LEU A 20 -33.54 -6.76 -8.64
N ASP A 21 -34.55 -7.63 -8.63
CA ASP A 21 -35.65 -7.61 -9.60
C ASP A 21 -36.54 -6.39 -9.42
N ASP A 22 -36.82 -6.02 -8.17
CA ASP A 22 -37.58 -4.81 -7.86
C ASP A 22 -36.89 -3.54 -8.37
N ILE A 23 -35.57 -3.46 -8.21
CA ILE A 23 -34.78 -2.28 -8.60
C ILE A 23 -34.66 -2.17 -10.11
N ILE A 24 -34.45 -3.30 -10.81
CA ILE A 24 -34.46 -3.34 -12.27
C ILE A 24 -35.83 -2.88 -12.79
N TYR A 25 -36.89 -3.37 -12.19
CA TYR A 25 -38.27 -3.00 -12.55
C TYR A 25 -38.51 -1.49 -12.41
N TYR A 26 -38.25 -0.93 -11.21
CA TYR A 26 -38.43 0.52 -10.98
C TYR A 26 -37.52 1.38 -11.83
N SER A 27 -36.35 0.88 -12.22
CA SER A 27 -35.44 1.59 -13.12
C SER A 27 -35.93 1.61 -14.55
N LEU A 28 -36.57 0.54 -15.02
CA LEU A 28 -37.06 0.38 -16.40
C LEU A 28 -38.48 0.93 -16.62
N GLU A 29 -39.32 0.99 -15.60
CA GLU A 29 -40.74 1.33 -15.73
C GLU A 29 -40.98 2.66 -16.44
N SER A 30 -40.28 3.73 -16.05
CA SER A 30 -40.48 5.05 -16.64
C SER A 30 -39.93 5.18 -18.07
N PRO A 31 -38.68 4.74 -18.36
CA PRO A 31 -38.15 4.76 -19.73
C PRO A 31 -38.96 3.90 -20.69
N VAL A 32 -39.34 2.68 -20.28
CA VAL A 32 -40.16 1.80 -21.14
C VAL A 32 -41.53 2.41 -21.46
N LYS A 33 -42.16 3.10 -20.50
CA LYS A 33 -43.40 3.86 -20.77
C LYS A 33 -43.17 4.95 -21.78
N PHE A 34 -42.05 5.67 -21.69
CA PHE A 34 -41.66 6.73 -22.59
C PHE A 34 -41.36 6.17 -23.99
N ALA A 35 -40.61 5.07 -24.11
CA ALA A 35 -40.34 4.40 -25.39
C ALA A 35 -41.63 3.93 -26.07
N ILE A 36 -42.59 3.36 -25.36
CA ILE A 36 -43.90 2.95 -25.92
C ILE A 36 -44.69 4.17 -26.41
N MET A 37 -44.66 5.28 -25.67
CA MET A 37 -45.30 6.51 -26.07
C MET A 37 -44.68 7.07 -27.38
N LEU A 38 -43.34 7.12 -27.44
CA LEU A 38 -42.61 7.54 -28.64
C LEU A 38 -42.93 6.67 -29.85
N LEU A 39 -42.96 5.35 -29.67
CA LEU A 39 -43.32 4.40 -30.71
C LEU A 39 -44.76 4.64 -31.22
N GLY A 40 -45.71 4.85 -30.31
CA GLY A 40 -47.09 5.17 -30.67
C GLY A 40 -47.22 6.45 -31.48
N ILE A 41 -46.52 7.51 -31.08
CA ILE A 41 -46.48 8.78 -31.79
C ILE A 41 -45.86 8.60 -33.21
N TRP A 42 -44.73 7.89 -33.28
CA TRP A 42 -44.04 7.62 -34.52
C TRP A 42 -44.94 6.85 -35.51
N ILE A 43 -45.63 5.78 -35.07
CA ILE A 43 -46.58 5.01 -35.89
C ILE A 43 -47.76 5.91 -36.35
N ALA A 44 -48.32 6.73 -35.46
CA ALA A 44 -49.43 7.61 -35.78
C ALA A 44 -49.07 8.62 -36.88
N ILE A 45 -47.89 9.23 -36.80
CA ILE A 45 -47.42 10.20 -37.80
C ILE A 45 -47.16 9.53 -39.15
N HIS A 46 -46.57 8.31 -39.17
CA HIS A 46 -46.33 7.58 -40.43
C HIS A 46 -47.59 7.05 -41.08
N ARG A 47 -48.72 7.01 -40.36
CA ARG A 47 -50.04 6.68 -40.93
C ARG A 47 -50.77 7.89 -41.56
N LEU A 48 -50.33 9.10 -41.16
CA LEU A 48 -50.82 10.33 -41.78
C LEU A 48 -50.08 10.58 -43.08
N VAL A 49 -50.76 11.02 -44.12
CA VAL A 49 -50.16 11.39 -45.41
C VAL A 49 -49.39 12.69 -45.19
N SER A 50 -48.07 12.61 -45.04
CA SER A 50 -47.17 13.73 -44.74
C SER A 50 -46.11 13.86 -45.84
N PRO A 51 -45.64 15.08 -46.18
CA PRO A 51 -44.53 15.27 -47.11
C PRO A 51 -43.25 14.55 -46.65
N ASP A 52 -42.48 13.98 -47.62
CA ASP A 52 -41.28 13.20 -47.34
C ASP A 52 -40.22 13.94 -46.51
N SER A 53 -40.09 15.26 -46.71
CA SER A 53 -39.19 16.10 -45.94
C SER A 53 -39.57 16.21 -44.48
N PHE A 54 -40.86 16.23 -44.16
CA PHE A 54 -41.37 16.26 -42.79
C PHE A 54 -41.16 14.90 -42.09
N VAL A 55 -41.39 13.81 -42.81
CA VAL A 55 -41.16 12.44 -42.29
C VAL A 55 -39.69 12.24 -41.91
N LYS A 56 -38.74 12.71 -42.75
CA LYS A 56 -37.30 12.65 -42.43
C LYS A 56 -36.93 13.38 -41.14
N VAL A 57 -37.50 14.54 -40.88
CA VAL A 57 -37.28 15.31 -39.64
C VAL A 57 -37.79 14.54 -38.44
N ILE A 58 -38.98 13.94 -38.55
CA ILE A 58 -39.58 13.12 -37.49
C ILE A 58 -38.74 11.87 -37.21
N ASP A 59 -38.26 11.19 -38.25
CA ASP A 59 -37.41 10.01 -38.11
C ASP A 59 -36.10 10.32 -37.37
N ASN A 60 -35.48 11.44 -37.71
CA ASN A 60 -34.27 11.88 -37.03
C ASN A 60 -34.53 12.26 -35.57
N ALA A 61 -35.65 12.97 -35.31
CA ALA A 61 -36.05 13.29 -33.93
C ALA A 61 -36.34 12.02 -33.13
N TYR A 62 -37.05 11.04 -33.71
CA TYR A 62 -37.33 9.75 -33.09
C TYR A 62 -36.05 9.00 -32.75
N LYS A 63 -35.07 8.93 -33.69
CA LYS A 63 -33.78 8.28 -33.45
C LYS A 63 -33.03 8.92 -32.27
N ILE A 64 -33.00 10.26 -32.21
CA ILE A 64 -32.38 10.97 -31.07
C ILE A 64 -33.08 10.58 -29.76
N LEU A 65 -34.40 10.68 -29.71
CA LEU A 65 -35.20 10.46 -28.52
C LEU A 65 -35.08 9.01 -28.03
N ILE A 66 -35.05 8.02 -28.92
CA ILE A 66 -34.84 6.61 -28.56
C ILE A 66 -33.44 6.36 -27.99
N ILE A 67 -32.39 6.96 -28.58
CA ILE A 67 -31.03 6.81 -28.06
C ILE A 67 -30.91 7.49 -26.69
N LEU A 68 -31.51 8.66 -26.49
CA LEU A 68 -31.54 9.31 -25.18
C LEU A 68 -32.35 8.51 -24.14
N ASP A 69 -33.43 7.85 -24.56
CA ASP A 69 -34.21 6.97 -23.67
C ASP A 69 -33.40 5.72 -23.25
N ILE A 70 -32.72 5.09 -24.21
CA ILE A 70 -31.79 4.00 -23.91
C ILE A 70 -30.67 4.47 -22.95
N THR A 71 -30.12 5.65 -23.19
CA THR A 71 -29.13 6.26 -22.30
C THR A 71 -29.70 6.48 -20.89
N TRP A 72 -30.95 6.93 -20.81
CA TRP A 72 -31.64 7.11 -19.53
C TRP A 72 -31.84 5.78 -18.78
N ILE A 73 -32.14 4.68 -19.50
CA ILE A 73 -32.17 3.33 -18.93
C ILE A 73 -30.83 2.98 -18.31
N PHE A 74 -29.73 3.14 -19.05
CA PHE A 74 -28.38 2.87 -18.55
C PHE A 74 -28.02 3.74 -17.36
N ALA A 75 -28.35 5.03 -17.37
CA ALA A 75 -28.12 5.96 -16.29
C ALA A 75 -28.85 5.57 -15.00
N ARG A 76 -30.13 5.18 -15.13
CA ARG A 76 -30.92 4.69 -13.99
C ARG A 76 -30.41 3.35 -13.45
N LEU A 77 -30.16 2.41 -14.34
CA LEU A 77 -29.66 1.10 -13.98
C LEU A 77 -28.31 1.18 -13.24
N SER A 78 -27.38 1.94 -13.78
CA SER A 78 -26.07 2.19 -13.15
C SER A 78 -26.21 2.78 -11.74
N SER A 79 -27.10 3.79 -11.60
CA SER A 79 -27.35 4.43 -10.30
C SER A 79 -27.94 3.46 -9.28
N SER A 80 -28.84 2.59 -9.73
CA SER A 80 -29.53 1.63 -8.87
C SER A 80 -28.61 0.48 -8.43
N LEU A 81 -27.79 -0.03 -9.35
CA LEU A 81 -26.80 -1.06 -9.05
C LEU A 81 -25.76 -0.57 -8.03
N LEU A 82 -25.30 0.67 -8.18
CA LEU A 82 -24.39 1.30 -7.23
C LEU A 82 -25.00 1.39 -5.82
N GLN A 83 -26.28 1.76 -5.70
CA GLN A 83 -26.96 1.83 -4.42
C GLN A 83 -27.08 0.47 -3.72
N ILE A 84 -27.30 -0.61 -4.47
CA ILE A 84 -27.38 -1.96 -3.90
C ILE A 84 -26.03 -2.40 -3.38
N TYR A 85 -25.00 -2.26 -4.23
CA TYR A 85 -23.66 -2.75 -3.89
C TYR A 85 -23.08 -2.04 -2.67
N TRP A 86 -23.23 -0.71 -2.61
CA TRP A 86 -22.70 0.09 -1.50
C TRP A 86 -23.57 0.10 -0.26
N GLY A 87 -24.90 0.04 -0.41
CA GLY A 87 -25.83 0.00 0.72
C GLY A 87 -25.72 -1.26 1.58
N ARG A 88 -25.15 -2.34 1.05
CA ARG A 88 -24.86 -3.59 1.79
C ARG A 88 -23.58 -3.50 2.66
N GLN A 89 -22.69 -2.59 2.40
CA GLN A 89 -21.32 -2.58 2.94
C GLN A 89 -21.03 -1.41 3.89
N SER A 90 -21.98 -0.49 4.10
CA SER A 90 -21.74 0.75 4.82
C SER A 90 -22.36 0.76 6.21
N ASP A 91 -21.55 0.42 7.22
CA ASP A 91 -21.72 0.97 8.56
C ASP A 91 -21.28 2.45 8.54
N GLY A 92 -22.25 3.33 8.34
CA GLY A 92 -22.28 4.75 8.69
C GLY A 92 -21.20 5.74 8.21
N GLN A 93 -19.95 5.37 8.02
CA GLN A 93 -18.86 6.35 7.81
C GLN A 93 -18.36 6.55 6.37
N ASN A 94 -18.63 5.63 5.44
CA ASN A 94 -18.08 5.69 4.07
C ASN A 94 -19.00 6.29 3.00
N ASN A 95 -20.11 6.91 3.39
CA ASN A 95 -21.13 7.40 2.43
C ASN A 95 -20.76 8.70 1.68
N LYS A 96 -19.66 9.37 2.02
CA LYS A 96 -19.31 10.67 1.40
C LYS A 96 -18.82 10.55 -0.06
N MET A 97 -18.24 9.42 -0.45
CA MET A 97 -17.72 9.20 -1.82
C MET A 97 -18.81 8.76 -2.81
N MET A 98 -19.87 8.13 -2.34
CA MET A 98 -20.94 7.58 -3.18
C MET A 98 -21.62 8.61 -4.10
N PRO A 99 -22.00 9.82 -3.63
CA PRO A 99 -22.59 10.82 -4.49
C PRO A 99 -21.65 11.27 -5.62
N ILE A 100 -20.34 11.32 -5.35
CA ILE A 100 -19.32 11.72 -6.32
C ILE A 100 -19.21 10.65 -7.40
N ILE A 101 -19.02 9.38 -7.04
CA ILE A 101 -18.93 8.25 -7.98
C ILE A 101 -20.18 8.16 -8.86
N ARG A 102 -21.36 8.26 -8.25
CA ARG A 102 -22.62 8.25 -8.98
C ARG A 102 -22.72 9.39 -10.01
N ARG A 103 -22.37 10.61 -9.60
CA ARG A 103 -22.40 11.77 -10.52
C ARG A 103 -21.42 11.59 -11.68
N THR A 104 -20.22 11.13 -11.42
CA THR A 104 -19.19 10.88 -12.43
C THR A 104 -19.68 9.85 -13.47
N ILE A 105 -20.22 8.72 -13.03
CA ILE A 105 -20.76 7.68 -13.92
C ILE A 105 -21.93 8.24 -14.73
N LEU A 106 -22.85 8.99 -14.12
CA LEU A 106 -23.96 9.60 -14.83
C LEU A 106 -23.48 10.57 -15.93
N VAL A 107 -22.51 11.41 -15.63
CA VAL A 107 -21.94 12.36 -16.62
C VAL A 107 -21.34 11.59 -17.80
N ILE A 108 -20.56 10.53 -17.53
CA ILE A 108 -19.96 9.70 -18.59
C ILE A 108 -21.05 9.05 -19.45
N VAL A 109 -22.05 8.45 -18.84
CA VAL A 109 -23.17 7.80 -19.55
C VAL A 109 -23.91 8.80 -20.44
N TRP A 110 -24.20 10.01 -19.94
CA TRP A 110 -24.87 11.05 -20.73
C TRP A 110 -24.01 11.62 -21.88
N ILE A 111 -22.68 11.76 -21.65
CA ILE A 111 -21.75 12.16 -22.73
C ILE A 111 -21.78 11.13 -23.86
N ILE A 112 -21.66 9.83 -23.53
CA ILE A 112 -21.69 8.74 -24.50
C ILE A 112 -23.05 8.74 -25.27
N GLY A 113 -24.15 8.83 -24.53
CA GLY A 113 -25.48 8.86 -25.14
C GLY A 113 -25.70 10.03 -26.08
N LEU A 114 -25.21 11.22 -25.70
CA LEU A 114 -25.29 12.41 -26.55
C LEU A 114 -24.48 12.24 -27.84
N VAL A 115 -23.23 11.76 -27.72
CA VAL A 115 -22.38 11.48 -28.89
C VAL A 115 -23.04 10.46 -29.82
N MET A 116 -23.62 9.38 -29.29
CA MET A 116 -24.34 8.38 -30.07
C MET A 116 -25.59 8.96 -30.76
N ALA A 117 -26.34 9.83 -30.08
CA ALA A 117 -27.49 10.48 -30.63
C ALA A 117 -27.14 11.39 -31.83
N LEU A 118 -26.10 12.21 -31.69
CA LEU A 118 -25.58 13.08 -32.72
C LEU A 118 -25.04 12.29 -33.95
N SER A 119 -24.30 11.21 -33.68
CA SER A 119 -23.77 10.33 -34.73
C SER A 119 -24.89 9.71 -35.58
N ASN A 120 -25.99 9.30 -34.94
CA ASN A 120 -27.06 8.58 -35.60
C ASN A 120 -27.88 9.42 -36.57
N ILE A 121 -27.87 10.75 -36.43
CA ILE A 121 -28.52 11.70 -37.35
C ILE A 121 -27.58 12.23 -38.41
N GLY A 122 -26.36 11.66 -38.53
CA GLY A 122 -25.41 12.00 -39.58
C GLY A 122 -24.51 13.20 -39.25
N VAL A 123 -24.49 13.70 -38.01
CA VAL A 123 -23.52 14.72 -37.58
C VAL A 123 -22.13 14.13 -37.56
N ASN A 124 -21.17 14.79 -38.18
CA ASN A 124 -19.78 14.37 -38.11
C ASN A 124 -19.22 14.59 -36.70
N ILE A 125 -19.15 13.51 -35.96
CA ILE A 125 -18.63 13.51 -34.56
C ILE A 125 -17.09 13.43 -34.48
N GLY A 126 -16.38 13.36 -35.61
CA GLY A 126 -14.93 13.20 -35.64
C GLY A 126 -14.18 14.28 -34.84
N ALA A 127 -14.54 15.56 -35.07
CA ALA A 127 -13.94 16.67 -34.30
C ALA A 127 -14.30 16.61 -32.82
N LEU A 128 -15.54 16.24 -32.48
CA LEU A 128 -15.98 16.10 -31.08
C LEU A 128 -15.21 14.97 -30.36
N LEU A 129 -15.08 13.80 -31.02
CA LEU A 129 -14.31 12.69 -30.51
C LEU A 129 -12.82 13.04 -30.36
N GLY A 130 -12.25 13.80 -31.31
CA GLY A 130 -10.89 14.31 -31.21
C GLY A 130 -10.70 15.20 -29.98
N THR A 131 -11.62 16.16 -29.76
CA THR A 131 -11.58 17.04 -28.58
C THR A 131 -11.74 16.26 -27.28
N LEU A 132 -12.69 15.31 -27.23
CA LEU A 132 -12.88 14.42 -26.07
C LEU A 132 -11.66 13.54 -25.85
N GLY A 133 -10.98 13.08 -26.90
CA GLY A 133 -9.75 12.31 -26.83
C GLY A 133 -8.60 13.09 -26.20
N ILE A 134 -8.36 14.32 -26.64
CA ILE A 134 -7.34 15.20 -26.07
C ILE A 134 -7.67 15.52 -24.59
N GLY A 135 -8.93 15.88 -24.31
CA GLY A 135 -9.40 16.10 -22.94
C GLY A 135 -9.26 14.86 -22.05
N GLY A 136 -9.50 13.67 -22.62
CA GLY A 136 -9.32 12.38 -21.95
C GLY A 136 -7.87 12.09 -21.60
N ILE A 137 -6.92 12.41 -22.48
CA ILE A 137 -5.47 12.29 -22.22
C ILE A 137 -5.07 13.24 -21.08
N ALA A 138 -5.49 14.51 -21.14
CA ALA A 138 -5.21 15.46 -20.07
C ALA A 138 -5.76 15.01 -18.72
N PHE A 139 -6.98 14.49 -18.70
CA PHE A 139 -7.58 13.92 -17.48
C PHE A 139 -6.83 12.67 -16.99
N ALA A 140 -6.43 11.78 -17.90
CA ALA A 140 -5.67 10.56 -17.54
C ALA A 140 -4.32 10.92 -16.91
N LEU A 141 -3.60 11.91 -17.43
CA LEU A 141 -2.35 12.41 -16.85
C LEU A 141 -2.58 13.02 -15.47
N ALA A 142 -3.66 13.80 -15.29
CA ALA A 142 -4.01 14.37 -13.99
C ALA A 142 -4.42 13.29 -12.94
N ALA A 143 -5.03 12.20 -13.38
CA ALA A 143 -5.48 11.09 -12.53
C ALA A 143 -4.41 10.01 -12.30
N GLN A 144 -3.27 10.07 -12.99
CA GLN A 144 -2.23 9.05 -13.03
C GLN A 144 -1.79 8.58 -11.64
N ASP A 145 -1.51 9.51 -10.74
CA ASP A 145 -1.03 9.15 -9.39
C ASP A 145 -2.11 8.45 -8.55
N THR A 146 -3.37 8.81 -8.75
CA THR A 146 -4.49 8.12 -8.08
C THR A 146 -4.59 6.68 -8.55
N VAL A 147 -4.49 6.47 -9.86
CA VAL A 147 -4.53 5.13 -10.47
C VAL A 147 -3.33 4.29 -10.00
N LYS A 148 -2.10 4.85 -10.00
CA LYS A 148 -0.90 4.17 -9.48
C LYS A 148 -1.08 3.72 -8.03
N ASN A 149 -1.69 4.56 -7.19
CA ASN A 149 -1.92 4.21 -5.78
C ASN A 149 -2.94 3.07 -5.62
N VAL A 150 -4.01 3.05 -6.42
CA VAL A 150 -4.99 1.96 -6.40
C VAL A 150 -4.36 0.65 -6.84
N PHE A 151 -3.56 0.66 -7.92
CA PHE A 151 -2.80 -0.52 -8.35
C PHE A 151 -1.75 -0.94 -7.31
N GLY A 152 -1.08 0.01 -6.65
CA GLY A 152 -0.19 -0.28 -5.53
C GLY A 152 -0.91 -1.01 -4.38
N ALA A 153 -2.10 -0.55 -4.00
CA ALA A 153 -2.91 -1.26 -3.00
C ALA A 153 -3.25 -2.69 -3.46
N PHE A 154 -3.67 -2.85 -4.72
CA PHE A 154 -3.97 -4.16 -5.28
C PHE A 154 -2.76 -5.10 -5.23
N THR A 155 -1.57 -4.62 -5.61
CA THR A 155 -0.31 -5.38 -5.55
C THR A 155 0.00 -5.79 -4.11
N ILE A 156 -0.08 -4.86 -3.13
CA ILE A 156 0.17 -5.17 -1.72
C ILE A 156 -0.77 -6.27 -1.22
N LEU A 157 -2.05 -6.21 -1.58
CA LEU A 157 -3.06 -7.17 -1.12
C LEU A 157 -2.96 -8.54 -1.79
N THR A 158 -2.48 -8.60 -3.05
CA THR A 158 -2.32 -9.86 -3.82
C THR A 158 -1.01 -10.55 -3.49
N ASP A 159 0.11 -9.84 -3.58
CA ASP A 159 1.45 -10.41 -3.41
C ASP A 159 1.85 -10.56 -1.95
N LYS A 160 1.18 -9.79 -1.05
CA LYS A 160 1.36 -9.80 0.41
C LYS A 160 2.83 -9.77 0.84
N PRO A 161 3.62 -8.77 0.41
CA PRO A 161 5.00 -8.64 0.84
C PRO A 161 5.11 -8.45 2.37
N PHE A 162 4.03 -7.99 2.99
CA PHE A 162 3.83 -7.87 4.43
C PHE A 162 2.34 -7.99 4.77
N ASN A 163 2.03 -8.22 6.04
CA ASN A 163 0.68 -8.20 6.59
C ASN A 163 0.48 -6.98 7.51
N ILE A 164 -0.77 -6.65 7.79
CA ILE A 164 -1.08 -5.67 8.85
C ILE A 164 -0.59 -6.26 10.17
N GLY A 165 0.15 -5.47 10.94
CA GLY A 165 0.83 -5.89 12.17
C GLY A 165 2.31 -6.25 11.99
N ASP A 166 2.79 -6.48 10.76
CA ASP A 166 4.20 -6.71 10.52
C ASP A 166 5.01 -5.41 10.69
N THR A 167 6.21 -5.54 11.23
CA THR A 167 7.22 -4.48 11.24
C THR A 167 8.01 -4.57 9.94
N ILE A 168 7.97 -3.49 9.18
CA ILE A 168 8.67 -3.39 7.90
C ILE A 168 9.58 -2.18 7.88
N ARG A 169 10.58 -2.22 6.99
CA ARG A 169 11.37 -1.05 6.63
C ARG A 169 11.15 -0.75 5.16
N VAL A 170 10.68 0.47 4.90
CA VAL A 170 10.51 1.03 3.55
C VAL A 170 11.43 2.24 3.45
N ASP A 171 12.36 2.22 2.49
CA ASP A 171 13.48 3.18 2.45
C ASP A 171 14.23 3.19 3.79
N ASN A 172 14.27 4.34 4.47
CA ASN A 172 14.94 4.50 5.77
C ASN A 172 13.95 4.57 6.94
N ILE A 173 12.68 4.28 6.72
CA ILE A 173 11.64 4.35 7.74
C ILE A 173 11.25 2.94 8.15
N GLU A 174 11.35 2.68 9.45
CA GLU A 174 11.00 1.41 10.07
C GLU A 174 9.81 1.59 11.01
N GLY A 175 8.87 0.64 10.96
CA GLY A 175 7.71 0.66 11.84
C GLY A 175 6.71 -0.45 11.53
N THR A 176 5.66 -0.52 12.34
CA THR A 176 4.61 -1.52 12.24
C THR A 176 3.49 -1.05 11.31
N VAL A 177 3.08 -1.88 10.38
CA VAL A 177 1.96 -1.60 9.47
C VAL A 177 0.65 -1.60 10.27
N ILE A 178 -0.06 -0.46 10.27
CA ILE A 178 -1.36 -0.32 10.96
C ILE A 178 -2.52 -0.61 10.02
N ASP A 179 -2.42 -0.11 8.78
CA ASP A 179 -3.54 -0.09 7.84
C ASP A 179 -3.03 -0.01 6.40
N VAL A 180 -3.72 -0.71 5.50
CA VAL A 180 -3.49 -0.65 4.05
C VAL A 180 -4.80 -0.21 3.40
N GLY A 181 -4.90 1.08 3.12
CA GLY A 181 -6.06 1.66 2.45
C GLY A 181 -5.93 1.64 0.92
N VAL A 182 -6.97 2.10 0.23
CA VAL A 182 -7.04 2.14 -1.25
C VAL A 182 -5.93 3.02 -1.87
N ARG A 183 -5.49 4.07 -1.17
CA ARG A 183 -4.50 5.02 -1.69
C ARG A 183 -3.19 5.00 -0.91
N SER A 184 -3.22 4.63 0.36
CA SER A 184 -2.08 4.80 1.25
C SER A 184 -1.99 3.70 2.29
N THR A 185 -0.75 3.34 2.64
CA THR A 185 -0.39 2.46 3.75
C THR A 185 0.06 3.31 4.93
N LYS A 186 -0.42 3.00 6.13
CA LYS A 186 -0.04 3.67 7.39
C LYS A 186 0.90 2.79 8.18
N ILE A 187 2.02 3.35 8.59
CA ILE A 187 3.05 2.69 9.38
C ILE A 187 3.24 3.49 10.67
N MET A 188 3.30 2.81 11.81
CA MET A 188 3.61 3.42 13.11
C MET A 188 5.08 3.19 13.44
N ASP A 189 5.84 4.27 13.59
CA ASP A 189 7.25 4.20 13.97
C ASP A 189 7.42 3.83 15.46
N TYR A 190 8.66 3.62 15.89
CA TYR A 190 8.99 3.33 17.30
C TYR A 190 8.65 4.46 18.27
N ASN A 191 8.53 5.71 17.77
CA ASN A 191 8.09 6.86 18.56
C ASN A 191 6.56 7.00 18.60
N LYS A 192 5.81 6.00 18.12
CA LYS A 192 4.34 5.98 18.04
C LYS A 192 3.74 7.02 17.10
N ARG A 193 4.52 7.54 16.13
CA ARG A 193 4.03 8.45 15.11
C ARG A 193 3.52 7.66 13.93
N ILE A 194 2.39 8.10 13.37
CA ILE A 194 1.80 7.48 12.18
C ILE A 194 2.38 8.18 10.94
N ILE A 195 3.04 7.39 10.11
CA ILE A 195 3.59 7.81 8.83
C ILE A 195 2.72 7.24 7.74
N THR A 196 2.26 8.09 6.82
CA THR A 196 1.38 7.69 5.72
C THR A 196 2.16 7.70 4.41
N PHE A 197 2.31 6.54 3.81
CA PHE A 197 2.94 6.36 2.51
C PHE A 197 1.89 6.19 1.42
N PRO A 198 2.01 6.88 0.27
CA PRO A 198 1.29 6.50 -0.93
C PRO A 198 1.63 5.06 -1.32
N ASN A 199 0.62 4.25 -1.67
CA ASN A 199 0.84 2.81 -1.94
C ASN A 199 1.85 2.56 -3.07
N TYR A 200 1.83 3.42 -4.12
CA TYR A 200 2.77 3.28 -5.23
C TYR A 200 4.24 3.43 -4.78
N LYS A 201 4.50 4.31 -3.79
CA LYS A 201 5.87 4.45 -3.24
C LYS A 201 6.30 3.22 -2.47
N VAL A 202 5.37 2.60 -1.74
CA VAL A 202 5.66 1.35 -1.01
C VAL A 202 5.98 0.22 -1.98
N THR A 203 5.21 0.07 -3.07
CA THR A 203 5.44 -0.99 -4.06
C THR A 203 6.64 -0.76 -4.96
N ASP A 204 7.07 0.49 -5.14
CA ASP A 204 8.24 0.85 -5.95
C ASP A 204 9.55 0.80 -5.15
N ALA A 205 9.48 0.91 -3.83
CA ALA A 205 10.62 0.84 -2.93
C ALA A 205 11.01 -0.60 -2.58
N SER A 206 12.25 -0.80 -2.13
CA SER A 206 12.66 -2.05 -1.50
C SER A 206 12.00 -2.18 -0.13
N ILE A 207 11.27 -3.26 0.09
CA ILE A 207 10.61 -3.58 1.36
C ILE A 207 11.43 -4.64 2.09
N ILE A 208 11.82 -4.36 3.32
CA ILE A 208 12.41 -5.35 4.23
C ILE A 208 11.35 -5.70 5.26
N ASN A 209 10.84 -6.92 5.24
CA ASN A 209 9.91 -7.42 6.26
C ASN A 209 10.69 -7.99 7.43
N ILE A 210 10.80 -7.19 8.50
CA ILE A 210 11.54 -7.53 9.72
C ILE A 210 10.81 -8.63 10.51
N SER A 211 9.47 -8.59 10.53
CA SER A 211 8.67 -9.62 11.21
C SER A 211 8.75 -10.99 10.56
N SER A 212 9.15 -11.08 9.30
CA SER A 212 9.33 -12.34 8.58
C SER A 212 10.73 -12.96 8.76
N GLU A 213 11.67 -12.23 9.38
CA GLU A 213 13.02 -12.75 9.65
C GLU A 213 12.93 -14.02 10.52
N PRO A 214 13.51 -15.15 10.09
CA PRO A 214 13.54 -16.36 10.91
C PRO A 214 14.43 -16.19 12.16
N MET A 215 15.49 -15.40 12.04
CA MET A 215 16.44 -15.08 13.11
C MET A 215 17.04 -13.70 12.88
N ARG A 216 17.31 -12.97 13.97
CA ARG A 216 17.95 -11.66 13.92
C ARG A 216 19.46 -11.77 14.09
N ARG A 217 20.22 -11.32 13.10
CA ARG A 217 21.67 -11.24 13.16
C ARG A 217 22.13 -10.08 14.06
N VAL A 218 22.96 -10.38 15.07
CA VAL A 218 23.62 -9.38 15.92
C VAL A 218 25.14 -9.44 15.66
N VAL A 219 25.74 -8.27 15.56
CA VAL A 219 27.20 -8.11 15.38
C VAL A 219 27.74 -7.25 16.51
N LEU A 220 28.62 -7.83 17.31
CA LEU A 220 29.34 -7.11 18.35
C LEU A 220 30.82 -6.96 17.95
N LYS A 221 31.40 -5.79 18.26
CA LYS A 221 32.82 -5.56 18.20
C LYS A 221 33.34 -5.45 19.63
N LEU A 222 34.25 -6.34 20.00
CA LEU A 222 34.83 -6.41 21.35
C LEU A 222 36.32 -6.10 21.26
N GLY A 223 36.76 -5.05 21.93
CA GLY A 223 38.17 -4.64 21.99
C GLY A 223 38.85 -5.18 23.22
N LEU A 224 39.91 -5.95 23.03
CA LEU A 224 40.76 -6.45 24.13
C LEU A 224 42.05 -5.62 24.23
N THR A 225 42.67 -5.61 25.43
CA THR A 225 43.93 -4.89 25.64
C THR A 225 45.09 -5.49 24.81
N TYR A 226 46.11 -4.70 24.50
CA TYR A 226 47.31 -5.15 23.80
C TYR A 226 48.17 -6.15 24.63
N ASN A 227 47.94 -6.21 25.93
CA ASN A 227 48.60 -7.19 26.84
C ASN A 227 47.99 -8.59 26.71
N THR A 228 46.91 -8.76 25.92
CA THR A 228 46.29 -10.06 25.68
C THR A 228 47.22 -10.96 24.85
N THR A 229 47.67 -12.08 25.44
CA THR A 229 48.49 -13.04 24.69
C THR A 229 47.69 -13.81 23.66
N SER A 230 48.41 -14.51 22.76
CA SER A 230 47.75 -15.33 21.74
C SER A 230 46.91 -16.47 22.34
N GLU A 231 47.34 -17.02 23.48
CA GLU A 231 46.61 -18.04 24.24
C GLU A 231 45.31 -17.48 24.81
N LYS A 232 45.37 -16.26 25.44
CA LYS A 232 44.19 -15.57 25.95
C LYS A 232 43.23 -15.16 24.86
N MET A 233 43.71 -14.74 23.69
CA MET A 233 42.87 -14.48 22.51
C MET A 233 42.13 -15.74 22.08
N LYS A 234 42.80 -16.91 21.96
CA LYS A 234 42.14 -18.17 21.64
C LYS A 234 41.10 -18.56 22.70
N GLU A 235 41.41 -18.35 24.00
CA GLU A 235 40.46 -18.56 25.07
C GLU A 235 39.23 -17.68 24.94
N ALA A 236 39.39 -16.39 24.68
CA ALA A 236 38.29 -15.44 24.40
C ALA A 236 37.38 -15.92 23.26
N LEU A 237 37.98 -16.32 22.15
CA LEU A 237 37.21 -16.81 20.97
C LEU A 237 36.43 -18.08 21.30
N ASN A 238 37.01 -18.99 22.14
CA ASN A 238 36.32 -20.21 22.57
C ASN A 238 35.16 -19.93 23.54
N ILE A 239 35.33 -18.97 24.44
CA ILE A 239 34.28 -18.49 25.35
C ILE A 239 33.10 -17.96 24.51
N LEU A 240 33.36 -17.08 23.57
CA LEU A 240 32.34 -16.49 22.73
C LEU A 240 31.56 -17.55 21.92
N LYS A 241 32.24 -18.56 21.37
CA LYS A 241 31.60 -19.67 20.65
C LYS A 241 30.75 -20.56 21.57
N ALA A 242 31.01 -20.58 22.89
CA ALA A 242 30.24 -21.37 23.84
C ALA A 242 28.97 -20.64 24.38
N ILE A 243 28.92 -19.31 24.31
CA ILE A 243 27.81 -18.49 24.85
C ILE A 243 26.44 -18.89 24.29
N PRO A 244 26.27 -19.14 22.98
CA PRO A 244 24.95 -19.49 22.44
C PRO A 244 24.29 -20.70 23.06
N LYS A 245 25.07 -21.62 23.63
CA LYS A 245 24.56 -22.80 24.29
C LYS A 245 24.04 -22.53 25.73
N ARG A 246 24.33 -21.35 26.26
CA ARG A 246 24.01 -20.96 27.64
C ARG A 246 22.87 -19.97 27.75
N ILE A 247 22.57 -19.28 26.64
CA ILE A 247 21.57 -18.20 26.60
C ILE A 247 20.37 -18.68 25.81
N GLU A 248 19.21 -18.59 26.41
CA GLU A 248 17.94 -18.90 25.76
C GLU A 248 17.64 -17.96 24.58
N ASN A 249 16.99 -18.49 23.56
CA ASN A 249 16.64 -17.75 22.31
C ASN A 249 17.85 -17.25 21.48
N VAL A 250 19.06 -17.79 21.73
CA VAL A 250 20.21 -17.62 20.83
C VAL A 250 20.42 -18.95 20.09
N SER A 251 20.57 -18.86 18.75
CA SER A 251 20.80 -20.06 17.93
C SER A 251 22.07 -20.77 18.36
N SER A 252 21.93 -22.01 18.79
CA SER A 252 23.05 -22.86 19.23
C SER A 252 23.78 -23.58 18.09
N LYS A 253 23.35 -23.37 16.83
CA LYS A 253 23.98 -23.97 15.66
C LYS A 253 25.38 -23.36 15.43
N PRO A 254 26.44 -24.20 15.26
CA PRO A 254 27.80 -23.68 15.03
C PRO A 254 27.94 -22.78 13.80
N SER A 255 27.09 -22.98 12.75
CA SER A 255 27.06 -22.15 11.55
C SER A 255 26.60 -20.72 11.83
N ASP A 256 25.81 -20.53 12.88
CA ASP A 256 25.15 -19.26 13.18
C ASP A 256 25.98 -18.42 14.18
N THR A 257 27.16 -18.94 14.58
CA THR A 257 28.04 -18.23 15.51
C THR A 257 29.42 -18.05 14.89
N THR A 258 29.89 -16.82 14.86
CA THR A 258 31.23 -16.47 14.41
C THR A 258 31.92 -15.61 15.43
N ALA A 259 33.09 -16.05 15.90
CA ALA A 259 33.97 -15.24 16.73
C ALA A 259 35.37 -15.28 16.11
N VAL A 260 35.85 -14.13 15.66
CA VAL A 260 37.14 -14.00 14.95
C VAL A 260 37.88 -12.73 15.39
N PHE A 261 39.20 -12.86 15.53
CA PHE A 261 40.07 -11.71 15.69
C PHE A 261 40.22 -11.04 14.33
N THR A 262 39.82 -9.76 14.21
CA THR A 262 39.69 -9.09 12.90
C THR A 262 40.79 -8.09 12.63
N GLU A 263 41.19 -7.29 13.60
CA GLU A 263 42.08 -6.15 13.34
C GLU A 263 42.79 -5.67 14.61
N TYR A 264 43.94 -5.05 14.40
CA TYR A 264 44.65 -4.25 15.38
C TYR A 264 44.22 -2.80 15.20
N THR A 265 43.71 -2.16 16.25
CA THR A 265 43.33 -0.75 16.24
C THR A 265 44.24 0.04 17.17
N ASP A 266 44.10 1.38 17.23
CA ASP A 266 45.01 2.27 17.99
C ASP A 266 45.14 1.88 19.46
N SER A 267 44.10 1.28 20.08
CA SER A 267 44.05 0.98 21.48
C SER A 267 43.56 -0.43 21.83
N ALA A 268 43.17 -1.24 20.80
CA ALA A 268 42.55 -2.53 21.06
C ALA A 268 42.87 -3.59 20.01
N LEU A 269 42.80 -4.85 20.45
CA LEU A 269 42.73 -6.04 19.60
C LEU A 269 41.27 -6.38 19.40
N ASN A 270 40.73 -6.17 18.20
CA ASN A 270 39.29 -6.28 17.93
C ASN A 270 38.88 -7.70 17.59
N ILE A 271 37.87 -8.19 18.29
CA ILE A 271 37.14 -9.41 17.98
C ILE A 271 35.79 -9.00 17.35
N MET A 272 35.46 -9.57 16.21
CA MET A 272 34.10 -9.53 15.66
C MET A 272 33.37 -10.80 16.13
N TYR A 273 32.29 -10.58 16.87
CA TYR A 273 31.40 -11.64 17.34
C TYR A 273 30.04 -11.49 16.69
N ILE A 274 29.60 -12.53 15.96
CA ILE A 274 28.31 -12.60 15.29
C ILE A 274 27.53 -13.77 15.88
N TYR A 275 26.29 -13.51 16.25
CA TYR A 275 25.34 -14.53 16.66
C TYR A 275 23.94 -14.18 16.16
N PHE A 276 23.03 -15.16 16.22
CA PHE A 276 21.66 -14.98 15.77
C PHE A 276 20.69 -15.20 16.93
N ILE A 277 19.73 -14.29 17.08
CA ILE A 277 18.62 -14.38 18.02
C ILE A 277 17.45 -15.02 17.30
N GLU A 278 16.82 -16.03 17.91
CA GLU A 278 15.64 -16.70 17.36
C GLU A 278 14.42 -15.76 17.35
N LYS A 279 13.46 -16.04 16.47
CA LYS A 279 12.31 -15.16 16.22
C LYS A 279 11.47 -14.83 17.46
N GLN A 280 11.35 -15.77 18.41
CA GLN A 280 10.61 -15.60 19.65
C GLN A 280 11.36 -14.79 20.72
N GLY A 281 12.65 -14.54 20.53
CA GLY A 281 13.48 -13.84 21.50
C GLY A 281 13.26 -12.33 21.50
N ASP A 282 13.09 -11.73 22.66
CA ASP A 282 13.20 -10.28 22.83
C ASP A 282 14.64 -9.84 22.57
N ILE A 283 14.83 -9.08 21.48
CA ILE A 283 16.16 -8.71 20.98
C ILE A 283 16.96 -7.94 22.02
N LEU A 284 16.34 -7.01 22.75
CA LEU A 284 17.02 -6.17 23.73
C LEU A 284 17.40 -6.99 24.96
N MET A 285 16.48 -7.81 25.46
CA MET A 285 16.75 -8.67 26.63
C MET A 285 17.78 -9.74 26.31
N VAL A 286 17.66 -10.43 25.17
CA VAL A 286 18.65 -11.45 24.78
C VAL A 286 20.02 -10.83 24.55
N THR A 287 20.10 -9.66 23.89
CA THR A 287 21.38 -8.95 23.70
C THR A 287 21.99 -8.55 25.04
N SER A 288 21.19 -8.06 25.98
CA SER A 288 21.65 -7.73 27.33
C SER A 288 22.21 -8.97 28.04
N ASN A 289 21.50 -10.10 27.99
CA ASN A 289 21.94 -11.36 28.63
C ASN A 289 23.25 -11.87 28.00
N VAL A 290 23.39 -11.79 26.67
CA VAL A 290 24.64 -12.13 25.97
C VAL A 290 25.79 -11.23 26.45
N ASN A 291 25.58 -9.92 26.54
CA ASN A 291 26.60 -8.97 26.98
C ASN A 291 27.02 -9.23 28.44
N MET A 292 26.07 -9.53 29.32
CA MET A 292 26.36 -9.89 30.72
C MET A 292 27.16 -11.19 30.81
N GLU A 293 26.82 -12.21 30.04
CA GLU A 293 27.57 -13.48 30.01
C GLU A 293 28.98 -13.29 29.43
N ILE A 294 29.16 -12.43 28.45
CA ILE A 294 30.48 -12.06 27.91
C ILE A 294 31.31 -11.43 29.05
N LEU A 295 30.74 -10.41 29.71
CA LEU A 295 31.42 -9.68 30.78
C LEU A 295 31.85 -10.61 31.92
N ASP A 296 30.94 -11.46 32.40
CA ASP A 296 31.21 -12.41 33.49
C ASP A 296 32.27 -13.46 33.11
N SER A 297 32.13 -14.05 31.92
CA SER A 297 33.06 -15.05 31.41
C SER A 297 34.46 -14.49 31.18
N PHE A 298 34.58 -13.25 30.63
CA PHE A 298 35.87 -12.61 30.41
C PHE A 298 36.53 -12.21 31.72
N ASN A 299 35.79 -11.67 32.69
CA ASN A 299 36.29 -11.36 34.01
C ASN A 299 36.85 -12.62 34.72
N LYS A 300 36.12 -13.76 34.67
CA LYS A 300 36.58 -15.04 35.21
C LYS A 300 37.84 -15.57 34.56
N ALA A 301 37.98 -15.32 33.24
CA ALA A 301 39.16 -15.76 32.48
C ALA A 301 40.35 -14.77 32.61
N GLY A 302 40.20 -13.63 33.30
CA GLY A 302 41.21 -12.59 33.34
C GLY A 302 41.54 -11.99 32.00
N ILE A 303 40.47 -11.71 31.20
CA ILE A 303 40.55 -11.06 29.89
C ILE A 303 40.00 -9.65 30.04
N ASP A 304 40.83 -8.64 29.77
CA ASP A 304 40.49 -7.25 30.00
C ASP A 304 40.03 -6.57 28.70
N PHE A 305 38.96 -5.79 28.81
CA PHE A 305 38.51 -4.92 27.72
C PHE A 305 39.44 -3.71 27.58
N ALA A 306 39.69 -3.32 26.36
CA ALA A 306 40.52 -2.17 26.05
C ALA A 306 39.82 -0.83 26.34
N PHE A 307 40.55 0.06 26.98
CA PHE A 307 40.17 1.47 27.08
C PHE A 307 40.92 2.30 26.03
N PRO A 308 40.38 3.43 25.58
CA PRO A 308 41.13 4.38 24.79
C PRO A 308 42.42 4.79 25.56
N THR A 309 43.59 4.43 25.03
CA THR A 309 44.88 4.69 25.69
C THR A 309 45.72 5.61 24.83
N ARG A 310 46.54 6.45 25.51
CA ARG A 310 47.56 7.27 24.90
C ARG A 310 48.87 7.12 25.64
N THR A 311 49.95 6.95 24.92
CA THR A 311 51.29 6.99 25.51
C THR A 311 51.73 8.44 25.54
N ILE A 312 52.04 8.96 26.73
CA ILE A 312 52.53 10.32 26.92
C ILE A 312 54.01 10.21 27.29
N TYR A 313 54.86 10.77 26.48
CA TYR A 313 56.27 10.95 26.81
C TYR A 313 56.38 12.27 27.55
N VAL A 314 56.75 12.23 28.83
CA VAL A 314 57.04 13.45 29.58
C VAL A 314 58.54 13.67 29.54
N GLU A 315 58.97 14.65 28.73
CA GLU A 315 60.34 15.17 28.79
C GLU A 315 60.49 15.90 30.12
N LYS A 316 61.53 15.57 30.86
CA LYS A 316 61.90 16.37 32.04
C LYS A 316 62.29 17.74 31.57
N ASP A 317 61.49 18.72 31.85
CA ASP A 317 61.71 20.10 31.49
C ASP A 317 62.94 20.59 32.29
N GLU A 318 63.93 21.13 31.59
CA GLU A 318 65.10 21.79 32.21
C GLU A 318 64.69 22.95 33.14
N LEU A 319 63.40 23.39 33.08
CA LEU A 319 62.83 24.37 34.01
C LEU A 319 62.77 23.94 35.46
N ALA A 320 62.76 22.62 35.74
CA ALA A 320 62.80 22.11 37.11
C ALA A 320 64.18 22.19 37.74
N ASP A 321 65.24 22.20 36.90
CA ASP A 321 66.61 22.34 37.40
C ASP A 321 66.96 23.81 37.57
N LEU A 322 66.41 24.73 36.78
CA LEU A 322 66.53 26.20 36.97
C LEU A 322 65.83 26.69 38.26
N ALA A 323 64.81 25.98 38.73
CA ALA A 323 64.15 26.33 39.99
C ALA A 323 64.94 25.87 41.24
N LYS A 324 65.90 24.96 41.08
CA LYS A 324 66.81 24.52 42.18
C LYS A 324 68.06 25.38 42.31
N GLU A 325 68.46 26.09 41.25
CA GLU A 325 69.63 27.04 41.29
C GLU A 325 69.29 28.41 41.89
N LYS A 326 68.03 28.70 42.18
CA LYS A 326 67.57 29.93 42.82
C LYS A 326 67.22 29.80 44.29
N LYS A 327 67.70 28.76 44.98
CA LYS A 327 67.74 28.65 46.43
C LYS A 327 69.20 28.58 46.91
#